data_45a18417e7ee0e9343b8c6774f43d3b6
#
_entry.id   45a18417e7ee0e9343b8c6774f43d3b6
#
_cell.length_a   1.000
_cell.length_b   1.000
_cell.length_c   1.000
_cell.angle_alpha   90.00
_cell.angle_beta   90.00
_cell.angle_gamma   90.00
#
_symmetry.space_group_name_H-M   'P 1'
#
loop_
_entity.id
_entity.type
_entity.pdbx_description
1 polymer ?
#
loop_
_entity_poly.entity_id
_entity_poly.type
_entity_poly.pdbx_seq_one_letter_code
_entity_poly.pdbx_strand_id
1 'polypeptide(L)'
;EEYFHGTALAKLLKICGHDLGKNRIAQVRGKASPTEWLMAQGSTLISKMFDSAFVTLFMTWGATNEVSTHNGYLRLRELTDNPVLKELCIRIAKQERMHFSWYYNNAKKRLDANPFHQEFVRFMMTRFWSPVGAGVKTDDEVARLFTYLFSGQAGVDLAQEVDSKIEALPGLAGMKLTRKYLDGLTQKGLVAV
;
A
#
# COMPACT_ATOMS: atom_id res chain seq x y z
N GLU A 1 -10.23 6.92 -9.62
CA GLU A 1 -9.19 6.29 -10.46
C GLU A 1 -8.95 4.84 -10.05
N GLU A 2 -8.80 4.50 -8.76
CA GLU A 2 -8.57 3.14 -8.24
C GLU A 2 -9.55 2.09 -8.76
N TYR A 3 -10.83 2.47 -8.89
CA TYR A 3 -11.84 1.59 -9.48
C TYR A 3 -11.50 1.18 -10.91
N PHE A 4 -10.95 2.10 -11.69
CA PHE A 4 -10.59 1.85 -13.09
C PHE A 4 -9.33 1.00 -13.20
N HIS A 5 -8.36 1.12 -12.28
CA HIS A 5 -7.18 0.25 -12.23
C HIS A 5 -7.61 -1.21 -12.07
N GLY A 6 -8.43 -1.50 -11.06
CA GLY A 6 -8.96 -2.83 -10.81
C GLY A 6 -9.79 -3.37 -11.99
N THR A 7 -10.62 -2.52 -12.60
CA THR A 7 -11.46 -2.91 -13.74
C THR A 7 -10.62 -3.23 -14.98
N ALA A 8 -9.58 -2.44 -15.26
CA ALA A 8 -8.71 -2.67 -16.42
C ALA A 8 -7.92 -3.98 -16.28
N LEU A 9 -7.36 -4.24 -15.08
CA LEU A 9 -6.67 -5.49 -14.78
C LEU A 9 -7.61 -6.71 -14.88
N ALA A 10 -8.82 -6.60 -14.32
CA ALA A 10 -9.81 -7.67 -14.40
C ALA A 10 -10.24 -7.96 -15.86
N LYS A 11 -10.37 -6.92 -16.68
CA LYS A 11 -10.67 -7.06 -18.12
C LYS A 11 -9.52 -7.74 -18.86
N LEU A 12 -8.29 -7.37 -18.56
CA LEU A 12 -7.11 -8.02 -19.15
C LEU A 12 -7.05 -9.49 -18.77
N LEU A 13 -7.23 -9.84 -17.49
CA LEU A 13 -7.28 -11.24 -17.04
C LEU A 13 -8.34 -12.04 -17.80
N LYS A 14 -9.52 -11.47 -18.00
CA LYS A 14 -10.59 -12.13 -18.79
C LYS A 14 -10.18 -12.37 -20.23
N ILE A 15 -9.52 -11.40 -20.87
CA ILE A 15 -9.02 -11.55 -22.26
C ILE A 15 -7.95 -12.64 -22.33
N CYS A 16 -7.14 -12.81 -21.29
CA CYS A 16 -6.14 -13.87 -21.19
C CYS A 16 -6.72 -15.24 -20.78
N GLY A 17 -8.05 -15.40 -20.76
CA GLY A 17 -8.71 -16.68 -20.44
C GLY A 17 -8.94 -16.94 -18.95
N HIS A 18 -8.69 -15.97 -18.07
CA HIS A 18 -8.89 -16.08 -16.63
C HIS A 18 -10.19 -15.37 -16.21
N ASP A 19 -11.28 -16.10 -16.06
CA ASP A 19 -12.60 -15.51 -15.72
C ASP A 19 -12.78 -15.23 -14.21
N LEU A 20 -11.74 -14.74 -13.56
CA LEU A 20 -11.76 -14.44 -12.12
C LEU A 20 -12.21 -13.00 -11.80
N GLY A 21 -12.28 -12.11 -12.80
CA GLY A 21 -12.34 -10.68 -12.57
C GLY A 21 -13.65 -10.14 -11.96
N LYS A 22 -14.81 -10.50 -12.51
CA LYS A 22 -16.10 -9.89 -12.09
C LYS A 22 -16.53 -10.35 -10.69
N ASN A 23 -16.48 -11.66 -10.45
CA ASN A 23 -16.87 -12.23 -9.16
C ASN A 23 -15.89 -11.83 -8.05
N ARG A 24 -14.61 -11.66 -8.37
CA ARG A 24 -13.58 -11.30 -7.39
C ARG A 24 -13.73 -9.85 -6.90
N ILE A 25 -14.02 -8.90 -7.79
CA ILE A 25 -14.28 -7.50 -7.39
C ILE A 25 -15.51 -7.42 -6.49
N ALA A 26 -16.58 -8.13 -6.82
CA ALA A 26 -17.79 -8.20 -5.98
C ALA A 26 -17.52 -8.85 -4.62
N GLN A 27 -16.75 -9.95 -4.60
CA GLN A 27 -16.35 -10.64 -3.36
C GLN A 27 -15.48 -9.77 -2.45
N VAL A 28 -14.52 -9.04 -3.04
CA VAL A 28 -13.66 -8.12 -2.28
C VAL A 28 -14.48 -6.99 -1.66
N ARG A 29 -15.46 -6.45 -2.37
CA ARG A 29 -16.36 -5.40 -1.86
C ARG A 29 -17.38 -5.90 -0.82
N GLY A 30 -17.78 -7.16 -0.90
CA GLY A 30 -18.76 -7.78 0.01
C GLY A 30 -18.17 -8.27 1.34
N LYS A 31 -16.86 -8.23 1.52
CA LYS A 31 -16.15 -8.75 2.70
C LYS A 31 -15.94 -7.74 3.82
N ALA A 32 -16.79 -6.72 3.95
CA ALA A 32 -16.77 -5.89 5.15
C ALA A 32 -17.04 -6.76 6.39
N SER A 33 -16.03 -6.98 7.23
CA SER A 33 -16.17 -7.80 8.43
C SER A 33 -16.77 -6.98 9.58
N PRO A 34 -17.42 -7.61 10.58
CA PRO A 34 -17.86 -6.91 11.79
C PRO A 34 -16.73 -6.17 12.51
N THR A 35 -15.49 -6.66 12.39
CA THR A 35 -14.29 -6.03 12.94
C THR A 35 -13.94 -4.75 12.17
N GLU A 36 -14.12 -4.71 10.86
CA GLU A 36 -13.94 -3.49 10.07
C GLU A 36 -14.96 -2.41 10.43
N TRP A 37 -16.22 -2.81 10.68
CA TRP A 37 -17.23 -1.88 11.17
C TRP A 37 -16.82 -1.29 12.54
N LEU A 38 -16.36 -2.12 13.48
CA LEU A 38 -15.89 -1.69 14.79
C LEU A 38 -14.65 -0.78 14.66
N MET A 39 -13.70 -1.12 13.79
CA MET A 39 -12.54 -0.28 13.48
C MET A 39 -12.96 1.05 12.84
N ALA A 40 -13.95 1.06 11.96
CA ALA A 40 -14.49 2.28 11.37
C ALA A 40 -15.14 3.19 12.44
N GLN A 41 -15.89 2.63 13.40
CA GLN A 41 -16.44 3.39 14.53
C GLN A 41 -15.32 3.92 15.44
N GLY A 42 -14.32 3.10 15.75
CA GLY A 42 -13.15 3.50 16.53
C GLY A 42 -12.35 4.61 15.83
N SER A 43 -12.14 4.50 14.52
CA SER A 43 -11.46 5.53 13.73
C SER A 43 -12.23 6.85 13.71
N THR A 44 -13.56 6.80 13.67
CA THR A 44 -14.43 7.99 13.73
C THR A 44 -14.32 8.69 15.09
N LEU A 45 -14.24 7.93 16.18
CA LEU A 45 -14.04 8.50 17.52
C LEU A 45 -12.65 9.12 17.66
N ILE A 46 -11.60 8.42 17.22
CA ILE A 46 -10.21 8.91 17.22
C ILE A 46 -10.09 10.15 16.33
N SER A 47 -10.74 10.17 15.15
CA SER A 47 -10.71 11.33 14.27
C SER A 47 -11.32 12.58 14.91
N LYS A 48 -12.38 12.43 15.70
CA LYS A 48 -12.99 13.54 16.45
C LYS A 48 -12.10 14.06 17.59
N MET A 49 -11.34 13.16 18.22
CA MET A 49 -10.44 13.54 19.34
C MET A 49 -9.12 14.15 18.86
N PHE A 50 -8.62 13.70 17.69
CA PHE A 50 -7.30 14.05 17.16
C PHE A 50 -7.37 14.60 15.74
N ASP A 51 -8.44 15.30 15.38
CA ASP A 51 -8.80 15.74 14.03
C ASP A 51 -7.60 16.04 13.11
N SER A 52 -6.76 16.99 13.48
CA SER A 52 -5.60 17.39 12.70
C SER A 52 -4.50 16.31 12.60
N ALA A 53 -4.24 15.57 13.69
CA ALA A 53 -3.26 14.48 13.71
C ALA A 53 -3.77 13.27 12.93
N PHE A 54 -5.07 12.99 12.97
CA PHE A 54 -5.69 11.93 12.19
C PHE A 54 -5.62 12.21 10.68
N VAL A 55 -5.87 13.46 10.25
CA VAL A 55 -5.66 13.86 8.85
C VAL A 55 -4.20 13.68 8.44
N THR A 56 -3.25 14.01 9.33
CA THR A 56 -1.82 13.81 9.06
C THR A 56 -1.49 12.33 8.92
N LEU A 57 -2.05 11.48 9.77
CA LEU A 57 -1.93 10.03 9.66
C LEU A 57 -2.49 9.53 8.32
N PHE A 58 -3.68 9.97 7.94
CA PHE A 58 -4.32 9.59 6.68
C PHE A 58 -3.48 9.97 5.46
N MET A 59 -2.90 11.17 5.46
CA MET A 59 -2.01 11.62 4.38
C MET A 59 -0.72 10.79 4.33
N THR A 60 -0.14 10.46 5.48
CA THR A 60 1.07 9.65 5.55
C THR A 60 0.81 8.19 5.12
N TRP A 61 -0.31 7.64 5.56
CA TRP A 61 -0.73 6.29 5.16
C TRP A 61 -0.98 6.20 3.66
N GLY A 62 -1.71 7.19 3.12
CA GLY A 62 -1.92 7.33 1.68
C GLY A 62 -0.58 7.41 0.93
N ALA A 63 0.33 8.29 1.33
CA ALA A 63 1.65 8.38 0.69
C ALA A 63 2.40 7.03 0.70
N THR A 64 2.34 6.27 1.81
CA THR A 64 2.99 4.97 1.92
C THR A 64 2.35 3.95 0.96
N ASN A 65 1.03 3.94 0.87
CA ASN A 65 0.32 3.05 -0.04
C ASN A 65 0.62 3.38 -1.50
N GLU A 66 0.54 4.66 -1.88
CA GLU A 66 0.75 5.10 -3.26
C GLU A 66 2.19 4.85 -3.76
N VAL A 67 3.21 5.07 -2.92
CA VAL A 67 4.58 4.74 -3.31
C VAL A 67 4.81 3.24 -3.42
N SER A 68 4.14 2.45 -2.59
CA SER A 68 4.22 0.98 -2.65
C SER A 68 3.54 0.45 -3.91
N THR A 69 2.36 0.96 -4.26
CA THR A 69 1.64 0.55 -5.48
C THR A 69 2.35 1.03 -6.74
N HIS A 70 2.83 2.28 -6.77
CA HIS A 70 3.65 2.79 -7.86
C HIS A 70 4.81 1.85 -8.19
N ASN A 71 5.61 1.54 -7.18
CA ASN A 71 6.78 0.67 -7.33
C ASN A 71 6.36 -0.78 -7.64
N GLY A 72 5.28 -1.27 -7.06
CA GLY A 72 4.71 -2.58 -7.35
C GLY A 72 4.30 -2.72 -8.83
N TYR A 73 3.67 -1.71 -9.42
CA TYR A 73 3.34 -1.72 -10.84
C TYR A 73 4.56 -1.64 -11.75
N LEU A 74 5.58 -0.85 -11.39
CA LEU A 74 6.85 -0.84 -12.13
C LEU A 74 7.52 -2.21 -12.10
N ARG A 75 7.52 -2.87 -10.94
CA ARG A 75 8.07 -4.22 -10.79
C ARG A 75 7.26 -5.27 -11.56
N LEU A 76 5.93 -5.21 -11.52
CA LEU A 76 5.07 -6.09 -12.29
C LEU A 76 5.32 -5.96 -13.80
N ARG A 77 5.57 -4.75 -14.27
CA ARG A 77 5.98 -4.48 -15.65
C ARG A 77 7.27 -5.22 -16.04
N GLU A 78 8.23 -5.28 -15.13
CA GLU A 78 9.52 -5.98 -15.37
C GLU A 78 9.33 -7.50 -15.38
N LEU A 79 8.47 -8.02 -14.50
CA LEU A 79 8.24 -9.44 -14.30
C LEU A 79 7.32 -10.08 -15.36
N THR A 80 6.61 -9.30 -16.16
CA THR A 80 5.67 -9.81 -17.17
C THR A 80 6.22 -9.69 -18.58
N ASP A 81 5.92 -10.65 -19.46
CA ASP A 81 6.19 -10.55 -20.91
C ASP A 81 4.99 -10.04 -21.70
N ASN A 82 3.81 -9.93 -21.09
CA ASN A 82 2.60 -9.47 -21.75
C ASN A 82 2.69 -7.96 -22.08
N PRO A 83 2.71 -7.55 -23.37
CA PRO A 83 2.91 -6.16 -23.74
C PRO A 83 1.75 -5.25 -23.31
N VAL A 84 0.53 -5.78 -23.25
CA VAL A 84 -0.65 -5.02 -22.80
C VAL A 84 -0.57 -4.75 -21.30
N LEU A 85 -0.14 -5.74 -20.51
CA LEU A 85 0.07 -5.57 -19.08
C LEU A 85 1.22 -4.59 -18.81
N LYS A 86 2.32 -4.66 -19.58
CA LYS A 86 3.43 -3.68 -19.47
C LYS A 86 2.94 -2.24 -19.64
N GLU A 87 2.18 -1.98 -20.70
CA GLU A 87 1.64 -0.64 -20.96
C GLU A 87 0.63 -0.20 -19.89
N LEU A 88 -0.23 -1.11 -19.45
CA LEU A 88 -1.19 -0.84 -18.38
C LEU A 88 -0.47 -0.46 -17.08
N CYS A 89 0.56 -1.21 -16.70
CA CYS A 89 1.38 -0.92 -15.52
C CYS A 89 2.05 0.46 -15.59
N ILE A 90 2.55 0.87 -16.77
CA ILE A 90 3.15 2.21 -16.95
C ILE A 90 2.10 3.30 -16.69
N ARG A 91 0.89 3.14 -17.25
CA ARG A 91 -0.19 4.13 -17.10
C ARG A 91 -0.65 4.25 -15.66
N ILE A 92 -0.86 3.11 -15.00
CA ILE A 92 -1.25 3.09 -13.59
C ILE A 92 -0.14 3.69 -12.73
N ALA A 93 1.11 3.25 -12.88
CA ALA A 93 2.23 3.78 -12.11
C ALA A 93 2.38 5.31 -12.26
N LYS A 94 2.07 5.87 -13.42
CA LYS A 94 2.08 7.33 -13.61
C LYS A 94 1.00 8.02 -12.75
N GLN A 95 -0.17 7.44 -12.60
CA GLN A 95 -1.26 7.96 -11.76
C GLN A 95 -0.92 7.84 -10.27
N GLU A 96 -0.44 6.66 -9.84
CA GLU A 96 0.02 6.44 -8.45
C GLU A 96 1.12 7.42 -8.04
N ARG A 97 2.02 7.77 -8.96
CA ARG A 97 3.05 8.80 -8.70
C ARG A 97 2.45 10.18 -8.42
N MET A 98 1.36 10.55 -9.11
CA MET A 98 0.67 11.83 -8.86
C MET A 98 -0.04 11.81 -7.51
N HIS A 99 -0.72 10.70 -7.20
CA HIS A 99 -1.36 10.49 -5.90
C HIS A 99 -0.33 10.55 -4.77
N PHE A 100 0.78 9.82 -4.91
CA PHE A 100 1.90 9.87 -3.97
C PHE A 100 2.37 11.30 -3.71
N SER A 101 2.62 12.07 -4.77
CA SER A 101 3.09 13.45 -4.62
C SER A 101 2.10 14.31 -3.84
N TRP A 102 0.82 14.14 -4.09
CA TRP A 102 -0.23 14.87 -3.38
C TRP A 102 -0.29 14.49 -1.90
N TYR A 103 -0.35 13.21 -1.59
CA TYR A 103 -0.37 12.71 -0.21
C TYR A 103 0.92 13.09 0.54
N TYR A 104 2.07 12.88 -0.08
CA TYR A 104 3.38 13.14 0.51
C TYR A 104 3.57 14.61 0.89
N ASN A 105 3.26 15.53 -0.01
CA ASN A 105 3.41 16.96 0.25
C ASN A 105 2.47 17.45 1.36
N ASN A 106 1.24 16.92 1.41
CA ASN A 106 0.30 17.23 2.49
C ASN A 106 0.75 16.64 3.82
N ALA A 107 1.24 15.40 3.85
CA ALA A 107 1.83 14.78 5.04
C ALA A 107 3.03 15.59 5.53
N LYS A 108 3.99 15.89 4.64
CA LYS A 108 5.20 16.64 4.97
C LYS A 108 4.87 17.98 5.63
N LYS A 109 4.02 18.78 4.99
CA LYS A 109 3.61 20.09 5.53
C LYS A 109 3.02 20.00 6.96
N ARG A 110 2.21 18.97 7.22
CA ARG A 110 1.56 18.78 8.51
C ARG A 110 2.51 18.23 9.57
N LEU A 111 3.44 17.36 9.19
CA LEU A 111 4.47 16.82 10.07
C LEU A 111 5.51 17.90 10.43
N ASP A 112 5.93 18.74 9.46
CA ASP A 112 6.82 19.88 9.72
C ASP A 112 6.22 20.88 10.73
N ALA A 113 4.90 21.05 10.72
CA ALA A 113 4.21 22.03 11.53
C ALA A 113 4.02 21.61 13.01
N ASN A 114 4.06 20.32 13.33
CA ASN A 114 3.69 19.86 14.67
C ASN A 114 4.41 18.57 15.10
N PRO A 115 5.31 18.64 16.11
CA PRO A 115 6.02 17.48 16.66
C PRO A 115 5.08 16.38 17.21
N PHE A 116 3.94 16.74 17.79
CA PHE A 116 2.96 15.76 18.27
C PHE A 116 2.41 14.92 17.10
N HIS A 117 2.20 15.53 15.90
CA HIS A 117 1.80 14.77 14.73
C HIS A 117 2.86 13.75 14.31
N GLN A 118 4.16 14.09 14.44
CA GLN A 118 5.24 13.16 14.11
C GLN A 118 5.21 11.94 15.03
N GLU A 119 5.09 12.14 16.33
CA GLU A 119 5.04 11.05 17.33
C GLU A 119 3.77 10.19 17.14
N PHE A 120 2.62 10.84 16.99
CA PHE A 120 1.34 10.15 16.78
C PHE A 120 1.36 9.31 15.52
N VAL A 121 1.78 9.89 14.37
CA VAL A 121 1.84 9.18 13.09
C VAL A 121 2.86 8.04 13.16
N ARG A 122 4.04 8.28 13.74
CA ARG A 122 5.06 7.25 13.93
C ARG A 122 4.52 6.08 14.74
N PHE A 123 3.85 6.35 15.87
CA PHE A 123 3.23 5.31 16.70
C PHE A 123 2.19 4.50 15.92
N MET A 124 1.23 5.21 15.29
CA MET A 124 0.14 4.58 14.56
C MET A 124 0.63 3.75 13.36
N MET A 125 1.55 4.29 12.57
CA MET A 125 2.12 3.60 11.42
C MET A 125 2.93 2.36 11.85
N THR A 126 3.75 2.50 12.89
CA THR A 126 4.56 1.37 13.38
C THR A 126 3.69 0.23 13.92
N ARG A 127 2.55 0.55 14.51
CA ARG A 127 1.69 -0.42 15.21
C ARG A 127 0.63 -1.04 14.30
N PHE A 128 0.11 -0.27 13.37
CA PHE A 128 -1.11 -0.65 12.64
C PHE A 128 -0.97 -0.67 11.12
N TRP A 129 0.11 -0.11 10.58
CA TRP A 129 0.29 -0.12 9.14
C TRP A 129 0.41 -1.57 8.61
N SER A 130 -0.28 -1.80 7.53
CA SER A 130 -0.19 -3.01 6.74
C SER A 130 -0.26 -2.66 5.25
N PRO A 131 0.33 -3.50 4.37
CA PRO A 131 0.34 -3.21 2.95
C PRO A 131 -1.05 -3.26 2.32
N VAL A 132 -1.16 -2.67 1.13
CA VAL A 132 -2.39 -2.65 0.34
C VAL A 132 -2.92 -4.07 0.12
N GLY A 133 -4.21 -4.25 0.39
CA GLY A 133 -4.88 -5.55 0.29
C GLY A 133 -5.01 -6.30 1.63
N ALA A 134 -4.24 -5.95 2.65
CA ALA A 134 -4.43 -6.51 3.99
C ALA A 134 -5.82 -6.17 4.54
N GLY A 135 -6.45 -7.13 5.21
CA GLY A 135 -7.83 -7.00 5.71
C GLY A 135 -8.92 -7.30 4.68
N VAL A 136 -8.63 -7.23 3.38
CA VAL A 136 -9.57 -7.54 2.28
C VAL A 136 -9.23 -8.88 1.63
N LYS A 137 -7.94 -9.19 1.54
CA LYS A 137 -7.39 -10.46 1.08
C LYS A 137 -6.98 -11.30 2.27
N THR A 138 -6.84 -12.61 2.06
CA THR A 138 -6.21 -13.46 3.08
C THR A 138 -4.73 -13.07 3.23
N ASP A 139 -4.18 -13.27 4.43
CA ASP A 139 -2.77 -12.99 4.70
C ASP A 139 -1.85 -13.73 3.71
N ASP A 140 -2.21 -14.95 3.34
CA ASP A 140 -1.52 -15.76 2.33
C ASP A 140 -1.51 -15.12 0.94
N GLU A 141 -2.63 -14.55 0.51
CA GLU A 141 -2.71 -13.87 -0.80
C GLU A 141 -1.86 -12.60 -0.81
N VAL A 142 -1.88 -11.83 0.28
CA VAL A 142 -1.06 -10.63 0.43
C VAL A 142 0.43 -11.00 0.49
N ALA A 143 0.77 -12.02 1.28
CA ALA A 143 2.15 -12.51 1.38
C ALA A 143 2.71 -12.97 0.02
N ARG A 144 1.93 -13.77 -0.73
CA ARG A 144 2.34 -14.23 -2.07
C ARG A 144 2.56 -13.08 -3.04
N LEU A 145 1.68 -12.08 -3.04
CA LEU A 145 1.85 -10.89 -3.88
C LEU A 145 3.10 -10.12 -3.50
N PHE A 146 3.31 -9.90 -2.21
CA PHE A 146 4.50 -9.20 -1.71
C PHE A 146 5.77 -9.96 -2.04
N THR A 147 5.81 -11.27 -1.81
CA THR A 147 6.93 -12.14 -2.18
C THR A 147 7.24 -12.04 -3.67
N TYR A 148 6.21 -12.10 -4.51
CA TYR A 148 6.38 -12.04 -5.96
C TYR A 148 6.98 -10.70 -6.41
N LEU A 149 6.46 -9.59 -5.89
CA LEU A 149 6.91 -8.25 -6.29
C LEU A 149 8.27 -7.88 -5.68
N PHE A 150 8.53 -8.29 -4.45
CA PHE A 150 9.75 -7.95 -3.72
C PHE A 150 10.79 -9.09 -3.68
N SER A 151 10.72 -10.03 -4.64
CA SER A 151 11.69 -11.13 -4.76
C SER A 151 13.02 -10.68 -5.33
N GLY A 152 14.11 -11.34 -4.86
CA GLY A 152 15.47 -11.12 -5.33
C GLY A 152 16.03 -9.74 -4.98
N GLN A 153 17.26 -9.45 -5.42
CA GLN A 153 17.93 -8.18 -5.10
C GLN A 153 17.14 -6.95 -5.55
N ALA A 154 16.58 -6.98 -6.76
CA ALA A 154 15.75 -5.88 -7.25
C ALA A 154 14.50 -5.61 -6.38
N GLY A 155 13.93 -6.64 -5.78
CA GLY A 155 12.83 -6.50 -4.84
C GLY A 155 13.27 -5.89 -3.50
N VAL A 156 14.43 -6.29 -3.00
CA VAL A 156 15.03 -5.70 -1.78
C VAL A 156 15.34 -4.21 -2.00
N ASP A 157 15.93 -3.86 -3.13
CA ASP A 157 16.25 -2.48 -3.49
C ASP A 157 14.96 -1.64 -3.57
N LEU A 158 13.91 -2.21 -4.14
CA LEU A 158 12.60 -1.58 -4.24
C LEU A 158 11.96 -1.33 -2.86
N ALA A 159 12.01 -2.31 -1.97
CA ALA A 159 11.53 -2.15 -0.59
C ALA A 159 12.29 -1.05 0.16
N GLN A 160 13.60 -0.98 -0.07
CA GLN A 160 14.44 0.07 0.49
C GLN A 160 14.10 1.45 -0.08
N GLU A 161 13.80 1.54 -1.37
CA GLU A 161 13.36 2.79 -2.01
C GLU A 161 12.04 3.29 -1.43
N VAL A 162 11.04 2.40 -1.28
CA VAL A 162 9.75 2.73 -0.64
C VAL A 162 9.97 3.28 0.77
N ASP A 163 10.72 2.54 1.59
CA ASP A 163 11.01 2.95 2.96
C ASP A 163 11.74 4.29 3.00
N SER A 164 12.74 4.49 2.16
CA SER A 164 13.55 5.73 2.13
C SER A 164 12.70 6.97 1.85
N LYS A 165 11.70 6.88 0.96
CA LYS A 165 10.79 7.98 0.67
C LYS A 165 9.92 8.34 1.88
N ILE A 166 9.45 7.36 2.62
CA ILE A 166 8.62 7.60 3.81
C ILE A 166 9.48 8.05 5.00
N GLU A 167 10.65 7.48 5.16
CA GLU A 167 11.61 7.87 6.21
C GLU A 167 12.13 9.31 6.05
N ALA A 168 12.05 9.87 4.84
CA ALA A 168 12.36 11.28 4.59
C ALA A 168 11.30 12.26 5.11
N LEU A 169 10.13 11.79 5.51
CA LEU A 169 9.13 12.61 6.18
C LEU A 169 9.57 12.95 7.62
N PRO A 170 9.26 14.17 8.11
CA PRO A 170 9.64 14.62 9.44
C PRO A 170 9.18 13.67 10.55
N GLY A 171 10.07 13.26 11.43
CA GLY A 171 9.80 12.36 12.55
C GLY A 171 9.71 10.88 12.20
N LEU A 172 9.81 10.49 10.91
CA LEU A 172 9.60 9.10 10.49
C LEU A 172 10.89 8.33 10.14
N ALA A 173 12.05 8.92 10.37
CA ALA A 173 13.35 8.27 10.10
C ALA A 173 13.47 6.91 10.79
N GLY A 174 13.97 5.89 10.07
CA GLY A 174 14.25 4.55 10.59
C GLY A 174 13.01 3.67 10.80
N MET A 175 11.84 4.01 10.25
CA MET A 175 10.62 3.20 10.42
C MET A 175 10.69 1.85 9.72
N LYS A 176 11.26 1.78 8.51
CA LYS A 176 11.49 0.55 7.73
C LYS A 176 10.22 -0.32 7.59
N LEU A 177 9.10 0.29 7.24
CA LEU A 177 7.79 -0.38 7.24
C LEU A 177 7.74 -1.57 6.28
N THR A 178 8.17 -1.36 5.04
CA THR A 178 8.13 -2.39 4.00
C THR A 178 9.09 -3.52 4.31
N ARG A 179 10.33 -3.20 4.72
CA ARG A 179 11.33 -4.20 5.09
C ARG A 179 10.90 -5.02 6.31
N LYS A 180 10.39 -4.38 7.36
CA LYS A 180 9.88 -5.10 8.54
C LYS A 180 8.72 -6.04 8.20
N TYR A 181 7.86 -5.64 7.27
CA TYR A 181 6.79 -6.51 6.81
C TYR A 181 7.35 -7.74 6.09
N LEU A 182 8.30 -7.56 5.18
CA LEU A 182 8.98 -8.66 4.47
C LEU A 182 9.74 -9.57 5.44
N ASP A 183 10.48 -9.01 6.40
CA ASP A 183 11.17 -9.78 7.45
C ASP A 183 10.18 -10.64 8.25
N GLY A 184 9.02 -10.08 8.57
CA GLY A 184 7.94 -10.81 9.26
C GLY A 184 7.37 -11.96 8.43
N LEU A 185 7.28 -11.81 7.10
CA LEU A 185 6.86 -12.90 6.21
C LEU A 185 7.91 -14.02 6.15
N THR A 186 9.19 -13.65 6.10
CA THR A 186 10.32 -14.59 6.12
C THR A 186 10.34 -15.39 7.42
N GLN A 187 10.17 -14.74 8.56
CA GLN A 187 10.09 -15.42 9.87
C GLN A 187 8.92 -16.40 9.98
N LYS A 188 7.82 -16.12 9.29
CA LYS A 188 6.65 -17.03 9.23
C LYS A 188 6.82 -18.17 8.21
N GLY A 189 7.95 -18.25 7.51
CA GLY A 189 8.19 -19.25 6.47
C GLY A 189 7.33 -19.06 5.21
N LEU A 190 6.72 -17.89 5.03
CA LEU A 190 5.87 -17.57 3.89
C LEU A 190 6.68 -17.05 2.69
N VAL A 191 7.95 -16.73 2.90
CA VAL A 191 8.90 -16.23 1.90
C VAL A 191 10.21 -16.94 2.09
N ALA A 192 10.79 -17.47 1.01
CA ALA A 192 12.23 -17.76 0.93
C ALA A 192 12.90 -16.54 0.27
N VAL A 193 13.73 -15.82 1.01
CA VAL A 193 14.59 -14.76 0.48
C VAL A 193 15.84 -15.40 -0.11
#